data_f9b1be595705507eb662265da425fb60
#
_entry.id   f9b1be595705507eb662265da425fb60
#
_cell.length_a   1.000
_cell.length_b   1.000
_cell.length_c   1.000
_cell.angle_alpha   90.00
_cell.angle_beta   90.00
_cell.angle_gamma   90.00
#
_symmetry.space_group_name_H-M   'P 1'
#
loop_
_entity.id
_entity.type
_entity.pdbx_description
1 polymer ?
#
loop_
_entity_poly.entity_id
_entity_poly.type
_entity_poly.pdbx_seq_one_letter_code
_entity_poly.pdbx_strand_id
1 'polypeptide(L)'
;MTKRCGWVKMNNPLYVAYHDEEWGQPLHDDRALFELLCLETYQAGLSWATVLNKHQAFRESFYNYQVQGVSEMTDAELEDLLDNPAIIRNRSKIFATRANSQAFLQVQKTYGSFDAYLWSFVEGKTIVNDVPDYRQAPAKTPLSEKLSQDLKKRGFKFTGPVAVLAFLQAAGLVDDHENDCE
;
A
#
# COMPACT_ATOMS: atom_id res chain seq x y z
N MET A 1 5.31 10.80 27.59
CA MET A 1 5.81 10.14 26.38
C MET A 1 4.63 9.64 25.56
N THR A 2 4.66 9.94 24.27
CA THR A 2 3.65 9.41 23.33
C THR A 2 3.78 7.89 23.26
N LYS A 3 2.68 7.18 23.49
CA LYS A 3 2.64 5.74 23.38
C LYS A 3 2.26 5.37 21.94
N ARG A 4 3.08 4.53 21.32
CA ARG A 4 2.88 4.08 19.94
C ARG A 4 2.44 2.63 19.90
N CYS A 5 1.83 2.23 18.79
CA CYS A 5 1.45 0.84 18.58
C CYS A 5 2.65 -0.09 18.68
N GLY A 6 2.45 -1.29 19.23
CA GLY A 6 3.54 -2.23 19.55
C GLY A 6 4.36 -2.71 18.37
N TRP A 7 3.82 -2.59 17.13
CA TRP A 7 4.53 -2.99 15.92
C TRP A 7 5.58 -1.97 15.44
N VAL A 8 5.59 -0.76 16.00
CA VAL A 8 6.53 0.31 15.58
C VAL A 8 7.94 0.01 16.08
N LYS A 9 8.90 0.02 15.18
CA LYS A 9 10.32 -0.11 15.53
C LYS A 9 10.87 1.23 15.96
N MET A 10 10.93 1.45 17.26
CA MET A 10 11.29 2.74 17.87
C MET A 10 12.71 3.21 17.56
N ASN A 11 13.62 2.30 17.20
CA ASN A 11 14.98 2.64 16.80
C ASN A 11 15.11 3.07 15.32
N ASN A 12 14.01 3.12 14.58
CA ASN A 12 13.99 3.54 13.20
C ASN A 12 13.16 4.83 13.06
N PRO A 13 13.80 6.02 12.94
CA PRO A 13 13.08 7.30 12.84
C PRO A 13 12.08 7.35 11.68
N LEU A 14 12.41 6.70 10.56
CA LEU A 14 11.52 6.65 9.39
C LEU A 14 10.25 5.85 9.70
N TYR A 15 10.38 4.77 10.47
CA TYR A 15 9.26 3.94 10.88
C TYR A 15 8.36 4.69 11.87
N VAL A 16 8.96 5.42 12.81
CA VAL A 16 8.23 6.26 13.77
C VAL A 16 7.44 7.36 13.05
N ALA A 17 8.08 8.06 12.12
CA ALA A 17 7.42 9.10 11.32
C ALA A 17 6.26 8.53 10.50
N TYR A 18 6.44 7.35 9.91
CA TYR A 18 5.39 6.66 9.17
C TYR A 18 4.16 6.41 10.05
N HIS A 19 4.37 5.85 11.24
CA HIS A 19 3.27 5.60 12.19
C HIS A 19 2.57 6.90 12.60
N ASP A 20 3.34 7.93 12.95
CA ASP A 20 2.80 9.14 13.53
C ASP A 20 2.10 10.04 12.50
N GLU A 21 2.59 10.06 11.26
CA GLU A 21 2.18 11.04 10.25
C GLU A 21 1.37 10.46 9.09
N GLU A 22 1.55 9.17 8.79
CA GLU A 22 0.97 8.57 7.59
C GLU A 22 -0.02 7.45 7.89
N TRP A 23 0.36 6.51 8.72
CA TRP A 23 -0.43 5.30 8.94
C TRP A 23 -1.78 5.60 9.60
N GLY A 24 -2.86 5.12 8.97
CA GLY A 24 -4.21 5.29 9.49
C GLY A 24 -4.83 6.65 9.21
N GLN A 25 -4.13 7.55 8.54
CA GLN A 25 -4.69 8.83 8.10
C GLN A 25 -5.50 8.62 6.81
N PRO A 26 -6.77 9.08 6.76
CA PRO A 26 -7.58 8.94 5.55
C PRO A 26 -6.87 9.53 4.32
N LEU A 27 -6.66 8.69 3.30
CA LEU A 27 -5.91 9.05 2.10
C LEU A 27 -6.86 9.07 0.90
N HIS A 28 -6.94 10.21 0.21
CA HIS A 28 -7.84 10.44 -0.90
C HIS A 28 -7.13 10.84 -2.20
N ASP A 29 -5.80 11.03 -2.18
CA ASP A 29 -5.03 11.37 -3.36
C ASP A 29 -4.67 10.11 -4.16
N ASP A 30 -5.07 10.05 -5.43
CA ASP A 30 -4.88 8.86 -6.27
C ASP A 30 -3.40 8.49 -6.44
N ARG A 31 -2.50 9.46 -6.65
CA ARG A 31 -1.07 9.16 -6.77
C ARG A 31 -0.52 8.53 -5.49
N ALA A 32 -0.86 9.11 -4.33
CA ALA A 32 -0.43 8.58 -3.04
C ALA A 32 -1.05 7.21 -2.76
N LEU A 33 -2.29 7.00 -3.14
CA LEU A 33 -2.95 5.69 -3.04
C LEU A 33 -2.25 4.65 -3.92
N PHE A 34 -1.87 5.02 -5.13
CA PHE A 34 -1.11 4.12 -6.01
C PHE A 34 0.24 3.77 -5.42
N GLU A 35 0.99 4.75 -4.93
CA GLU A 35 2.28 4.52 -4.29
C GLU A 35 2.15 3.58 -3.10
N LEU A 36 1.19 3.85 -2.22
CA LEU A 36 0.96 3.02 -1.04
C LEU A 36 0.60 1.59 -1.40
N LEU A 37 -0.30 1.42 -2.37
CA LEU A 37 -0.69 0.09 -2.85
C LEU A 37 0.53 -0.67 -3.39
N CYS A 38 1.37 -0.01 -4.19
CA CYS A 38 2.59 -0.63 -4.71
C CYS A 38 3.54 -1.04 -3.59
N LEU A 39 3.76 -0.17 -2.60
CA LEU A 39 4.64 -0.49 -1.46
C LEU A 39 4.12 -1.71 -0.69
N GLU A 40 2.81 -1.82 -0.49
CA GLU A 40 2.20 -2.98 0.17
C GLU A 40 2.40 -4.26 -0.67
N THR A 41 2.33 -4.17 -1.99
CA THR A 41 2.59 -5.34 -2.85
C THR A 41 4.03 -5.82 -2.76
N TYR A 42 4.99 -4.93 -2.44
CA TYR A 42 6.40 -5.31 -2.31
C TYR A 42 6.69 -6.05 -1.01
N GLN A 43 5.85 -5.89 0.00
CA GLN A 43 6.09 -6.46 1.33
C GLN A 43 6.01 -7.98 1.37
N ALA A 44 5.38 -8.65 0.42
CA ALA A 44 5.24 -10.11 0.45
C ALA A 44 6.60 -10.80 0.66
N GLY A 45 6.74 -11.52 1.78
CA GLY A 45 7.98 -12.18 2.18
C GLY A 45 9.05 -11.27 2.80
N LEU A 46 8.73 -9.99 3.05
CA LEU A 46 9.67 -8.99 3.56
C LEU A 46 9.07 -8.26 4.77
N SER A 47 9.95 -7.60 5.55
CA SER A 47 9.47 -6.72 6.62
C SER A 47 9.06 -5.37 6.04
N TRP A 48 8.09 -4.72 6.69
CA TRP A 48 7.69 -3.37 6.30
C TRP A 48 8.85 -2.36 6.41
N ALA A 49 9.72 -2.52 7.41
CA ALA A 49 10.89 -1.67 7.55
C ALA A 49 11.79 -1.72 6.31
N THR A 50 11.96 -2.91 5.70
CA THR A 50 12.74 -3.08 4.47
C THR A 50 12.13 -2.28 3.32
N VAL A 51 10.82 -2.36 3.14
CA VAL A 51 10.11 -1.62 2.10
C VAL A 51 10.18 -0.11 2.37
N LEU A 52 9.88 0.28 3.60
CA LEU A 52 9.86 1.69 4.00
C LEU A 52 11.24 2.36 3.83
N ASN A 53 12.30 1.68 4.20
CA ASN A 53 13.67 2.20 4.07
C ASN A 53 14.08 2.41 2.60
N LYS A 54 13.44 1.72 1.67
CA LYS A 54 13.73 1.83 0.24
C LYS A 54 12.72 2.69 -0.53
N HIS A 55 11.76 3.32 0.15
CA HIS A 55 10.65 3.99 -0.53
C HIS A 55 11.11 5.14 -1.45
N GLN A 56 12.14 5.88 -1.07
CA GLN A 56 12.66 6.97 -1.91
C GLN A 56 13.29 6.44 -3.20
N ALA A 57 14.05 5.34 -3.11
CA ALA A 57 14.63 4.69 -4.29
C ALA A 57 13.54 4.15 -5.22
N PHE A 58 12.45 3.62 -4.68
CA PHE A 58 11.30 3.21 -5.47
C PHE A 58 10.65 4.38 -6.20
N ARG A 59 10.49 5.54 -5.52
CA ARG A 59 9.96 6.76 -6.16
C ARG A 59 10.80 7.17 -7.36
N GLU A 60 12.12 7.18 -7.20
CA GLU A 60 13.05 7.52 -8.27
C GLU A 60 12.98 6.54 -9.43
N SER A 61 12.78 5.27 -9.13
CA SER A 61 12.71 4.20 -10.14
C SER A 61 11.41 4.18 -10.94
N PHE A 62 10.29 4.62 -10.35
CA PHE A 62 8.96 4.52 -10.91
C PHE A 62 8.30 5.88 -11.16
N TYR A 63 9.07 6.86 -11.67
CA TYR A 63 8.55 8.18 -12.07
C TYR A 63 7.73 8.85 -10.96
N ASN A 64 8.20 8.76 -9.72
CA ASN A 64 7.52 9.32 -8.54
C ASN A 64 6.07 8.80 -8.42
N TYR A 65 5.83 7.57 -8.90
CA TYR A 65 4.52 6.92 -8.93
C TYR A 65 3.43 7.72 -9.64
N GLN A 66 3.82 8.46 -10.67
CA GLN A 66 2.85 9.01 -11.62
C GLN A 66 2.27 7.85 -12.41
N VAL A 67 0.97 7.58 -12.24
CA VAL A 67 0.33 6.35 -12.72
C VAL A 67 0.50 6.19 -14.23
N GLN A 68 0.28 7.27 -14.98
CA GLN A 68 0.42 7.25 -16.44
C GLN A 68 1.85 6.92 -16.86
N GLY A 69 2.85 7.56 -16.22
CA GLY A 69 4.26 7.31 -16.53
C GLY A 69 4.68 5.87 -16.28
N VAL A 70 4.22 5.29 -15.15
CA VAL A 70 4.51 3.88 -14.82
C VAL A 70 3.85 2.95 -15.82
N SER A 71 2.63 3.24 -16.26
CA SER A 71 1.89 2.40 -17.21
C SER A 71 2.57 2.32 -18.58
N GLU A 72 3.34 3.34 -18.93
CA GLU A 72 4.04 3.45 -20.21
C GLU A 72 5.49 2.96 -20.17
N MET A 73 5.97 2.49 -19.01
CA MET A 73 7.33 1.96 -18.90
C MET A 73 7.53 0.75 -19.83
N THR A 74 8.68 0.74 -20.50
CA THR A 74 9.03 -0.35 -21.41
C THR A 74 9.59 -1.56 -20.65
N ASP A 75 9.61 -2.72 -21.29
CA ASP A 75 10.25 -3.90 -20.72
C ASP A 75 11.73 -3.64 -20.45
N ALA A 76 12.42 -2.90 -21.33
CA ALA A 76 13.83 -2.56 -21.14
C ALA A 76 14.04 -1.70 -19.87
N GLU A 77 13.18 -0.71 -19.62
CA GLU A 77 13.24 0.10 -18.41
C GLU A 77 13.04 -0.75 -17.15
N LEU A 78 12.06 -1.66 -17.18
CA LEU A 78 11.79 -2.56 -16.04
C LEU A 78 12.95 -3.55 -15.83
N GLU A 79 13.52 -4.09 -16.90
CA GLU A 79 14.69 -4.98 -16.80
C GLU A 79 15.90 -4.26 -16.19
N ASP A 80 16.12 -2.98 -16.55
CA ASP A 80 17.22 -2.18 -16.01
C ASP A 80 17.09 -2.00 -14.48
N LEU A 81 15.88 -1.97 -13.95
CA LEU A 81 15.65 -1.86 -12.51
C LEU A 81 16.13 -3.09 -11.74
N LEU A 82 16.27 -4.25 -12.38
CA LEU A 82 16.81 -5.46 -11.75
C LEU A 82 18.28 -5.30 -11.36
N ASP A 83 18.98 -4.34 -11.93
CA ASP A 83 20.38 -4.03 -11.62
C ASP A 83 20.52 -2.94 -10.55
N ASN A 84 19.41 -2.35 -10.08
CA ASN A 84 19.44 -1.29 -9.08
C ASN A 84 19.47 -1.88 -7.66
N PRO A 85 20.60 -1.77 -6.92
CA PRO A 85 20.71 -2.36 -5.59
C PRO A 85 19.93 -1.60 -4.51
N ALA A 86 19.45 -0.39 -4.82
CA ALA A 86 18.70 0.45 -3.87
C ALA A 86 17.25 0.02 -3.71
N ILE A 87 16.73 -0.82 -4.60
CA ILE A 87 15.36 -1.33 -4.54
C ILE A 87 15.33 -2.85 -4.34
N ILE A 88 14.13 -3.38 -4.10
CA ILE A 88 13.92 -4.83 -4.02
C ILE A 88 13.95 -5.38 -5.45
N ARG A 89 14.96 -6.19 -5.77
CA ARG A 89 15.19 -6.72 -7.12
C ARG A 89 14.43 -8.02 -7.35
N ASN A 90 13.11 -7.92 -7.36
CA ASN A 90 12.20 -9.02 -7.63
C ASN A 90 11.48 -8.75 -8.95
N ARG A 91 11.80 -9.53 -9.98
CA ARG A 91 11.24 -9.35 -11.33
C ARG A 91 9.72 -9.32 -11.33
N SER A 92 9.08 -10.27 -10.64
CA SER A 92 7.62 -10.36 -10.61
C SER A 92 6.99 -9.11 -9.99
N LYS A 93 7.56 -8.59 -8.91
CA LYS A 93 7.06 -7.38 -8.24
C LYS A 93 7.30 -6.12 -9.10
N ILE A 94 8.45 -6.02 -9.76
CA ILE A 94 8.77 -4.89 -10.64
C ILE A 94 7.80 -4.84 -11.82
N PHE A 95 7.61 -5.96 -12.52
CA PHE A 95 6.68 -6.02 -13.65
C PHE A 95 5.22 -5.86 -13.20
N ALA A 96 4.88 -6.35 -12.01
CA ALA A 96 3.55 -6.16 -11.44
C ALA A 96 3.24 -4.68 -11.19
N THR A 97 4.23 -3.86 -10.87
CA THR A 97 4.03 -2.42 -10.67
C THR A 97 3.45 -1.76 -11.92
N ARG A 98 3.98 -2.09 -13.11
CA ARG A 98 3.41 -1.62 -14.39
C ARG A 98 2.01 -2.18 -14.62
N ALA A 99 1.81 -3.47 -14.42
CA ALA A 99 0.49 -4.09 -14.57
C ALA A 99 -0.55 -3.44 -13.64
N ASN A 100 -0.16 -3.17 -12.40
CA ASN A 100 -1.02 -2.50 -11.42
C ASN A 100 -1.35 -1.07 -11.84
N SER A 101 -0.40 -0.34 -12.43
CA SER A 101 -0.66 1.02 -12.93
C SER A 101 -1.70 1.00 -14.06
N GLN A 102 -1.60 0.03 -14.96
CA GLN A 102 -2.55 -0.13 -16.06
C GLN A 102 -3.96 -0.45 -15.53
N ALA A 103 -4.06 -1.36 -14.55
CA ALA A 103 -5.32 -1.67 -13.88
C ALA A 103 -5.88 -0.45 -13.13
N PHE A 104 -5.01 0.31 -12.48
CA PHE A 104 -5.37 1.54 -11.75
C PHE A 104 -5.98 2.58 -12.71
N LEU A 105 -5.40 2.77 -13.88
CA LEU A 105 -5.94 3.67 -14.90
C LEU A 105 -7.34 3.26 -15.36
N GLN A 106 -7.60 1.96 -15.48
CA GLN A 106 -8.92 1.45 -15.87
C GLN A 106 -9.95 1.74 -14.77
N VAL A 107 -9.57 1.61 -13.49
CA VAL A 107 -10.45 1.97 -12.37
C VAL A 107 -10.76 3.47 -12.40
N GLN A 108 -9.76 4.32 -12.61
CA GLN A 108 -9.97 5.77 -12.73
C GLN A 108 -10.94 6.09 -13.86
N LYS A 109 -10.81 5.42 -14.99
CA LYS A 109 -11.69 5.62 -16.14
C LYS A 109 -13.14 5.22 -15.85
N THR A 110 -13.32 4.13 -15.11
CA THR A 110 -14.65 3.58 -14.82
C THR A 110 -15.36 4.35 -13.70
N TYR A 111 -14.64 4.77 -12.66
CA TYR A 111 -15.21 5.38 -11.44
C TYR A 111 -14.93 6.87 -11.30
N GLY A 112 -14.18 7.47 -12.21
CA GLY A 112 -13.73 8.86 -12.13
C GLY A 112 -12.44 9.05 -11.35
N SER A 113 -12.19 8.23 -10.32
CA SER A 113 -10.96 8.18 -9.55
C SER A 113 -10.83 6.84 -8.84
N PHE A 114 -9.61 6.48 -8.46
CA PHE A 114 -9.39 5.32 -7.61
C PHE A 114 -9.91 5.58 -6.19
N ASP A 115 -9.78 6.83 -5.73
CA ASP A 115 -10.34 7.28 -4.46
C ASP A 115 -11.84 6.96 -4.36
N ALA A 116 -12.63 7.35 -5.35
CA ALA A 116 -14.07 7.07 -5.36
C ALA A 116 -14.37 5.57 -5.32
N TYR A 117 -13.63 4.77 -6.11
CA TYR A 117 -13.76 3.31 -6.13
C TYR A 117 -13.44 2.71 -4.75
N LEU A 118 -12.29 3.06 -4.20
CA LEU A 118 -11.78 2.47 -2.95
C LEU A 118 -12.71 2.78 -1.78
N TRP A 119 -13.03 4.06 -1.60
CA TRP A 119 -13.84 4.50 -0.45
C TRP A 119 -15.31 4.06 -0.54
N SER A 120 -15.78 3.64 -1.71
CA SER A 120 -17.13 3.06 -1.85
C SER A 120 -17.29 1.77 -1.03
N PHE A 121 -16.20 1.05 -0.78
CA PHE A 121 -16.22 -0.20 0.01
C PHE A 121 -16.54 0.04 1.49
N VAL A 122 -16.35 1.26 1.98
CA VAL A 122 -16.64 1.64 3.36
C VAL A 122 -17.67 2.81 3.44
N GLU A 123 -18.40 3.05 2.36
CA GLU A 123 -19.41 4.10 2.26
C GLU A 123 -18.85 5.49 2.61
N GLY A 124 -17.59 5.73 2.28
CA GLY A 124 -16.89 7.00 2.51
C GLY A 124 -16.48 7.25 3.96
N LYS A 125 -16.63 6.27 4.85
CA LYS A 125 -16.37 6.44 6.29
C LYS A 125 -15.36 5.42 6.80
N THR A 126 -14.36 5.89 7.54
CA THR A 126 -13.38 5.03 8.20
C THR A 126 -14.07 4.09 9.19
N ILE A 127 -13.75 2.80 9.11
CA ILE A 127 -14.17 1.79 10.08
C ILE A 127 -13.16 1.80 11.23
N VAL A 128 -13.62 2.11 12.45
CA VAL A 128 -12.79 2.10 13.65
C VAL A 128 -12.97 0.77 14.37
N ASN A 129 -11.90 0.03 14.56
CA ASN A 129 -11.92 -1.26 15.24
C ASN A 129 -11.36 -1.16 16.67
N ASP A 130 -11.75 -2.13 17.50
CA ASP A 130 -11.24 -2.30 18.84
C ASP A 130 -9.99 -3.20 18.78
N VAL A 131 -8.81 -2.64 19.05
CA VAL A 131 -7.53 -3.37 18.97
C VAL A 131 -6.77 -3.22 20.29
N PRO A 132 -7.01 -4.13 21.26
CA PRO A 132 -6.26 -4.10 22.52
C PRO A 132 -4.78 -4.46 22.33
N ASP A 133 -4.46 -5.36 21.39
CA ASP A 133 -3.11 -5.81 21.09
C ASP A 133 -3.03 -6.16 19.59
N TYR A 134 -2.14 -5.49 18.83
CA TYR A 134 -1.99 -5.70 17.39
C TYR A 134 -1.71 -7.17 17.02
N ARG A 135 -1.07 -7.93 17.92
CA ARG A 135 -0.75 -9.34 17.69
C ARG A 135 -1.98 -10.23 17.64
N GLN A 136 -3.10 -9.77 18.19
CA GLN A 136 -4.38 -10.47 18.20
C GLN A 136 -5.30 -10.03 17.07
N ALA A 137 -4.93 -8.95 16.35
CA ALA A 137 -5.70 -8.48 15.22
C ALA A 137 -5.63 -9.47 14.05
N PRO A 138 -6.73 -9.67 13.30
CA PRO A 138 -6.72 -10.60 12.18
C PRO A 138 -5.80 -10.11 11.07
N ALA A 139 -5.17 -11.05 10.34
CA ALA A 139 -4.32 -10.72 9.19
C ALA A 139 -5.16 -10.37 7.95
N LYS A 140 -6.40 -10.77 7.92
CA LYS A 140 -7.36 -10.48 6.84
C LYS A 140 -8.76 -10.37 7.41
N THR A 141 -9.66 -9.68 6.71
CA THR A 141 -11.06 -9.48 7.12
C THR A 141 -11.98 -9.78 5.93
N PRO A 142 -13.31 -9.93 6.16
CA PRO A 142 -14.26 -10.04 5.04
C PRO A 142 -14.15 -8.87 4.04
N LEU A 143 -13.92 -7.66 4.54
CA LEU A 143 -13.73 -6.47 3.70
C LEU A 143 -12.47 -6.61 2.82
N SER A 144 -11.33 -7.00 3.41
CA SER A 144 -10.09 -7.15 2.66
C SER A 144 -10.17 -8.30 1.64
N GLU A 145 -10.88 -9.38 1.97
CA GLU A 145 -11.13 -10.48 1.05
C GLU A 145 -11.98 -10.03 -0.14
N LYS A 146 -13.03 -9.26 0.12
CA LYS A 146 -13.92 -8.71 -0.92
C LYS A 146 -13.17 -7.78 -1.86
N LEU A 147 -12.41 -6.84 -1.31
CA LEU A 147 -11.61 -5.90 -2.10
C LEU A 147 -10.51 -6.63 -2.88
N SER A 148 -9.84 -7.59 -2.25
CA SER A 148 -8.83 -8.42 -2.91
C SER A 148 -9.39 -9.13 -4.14
N GLN A 149 -10.55 -9.74 -4.03
CA GLN A 149 -11.21 -10.42 -5.14
C GLN A 149 -11.52 -9.45 -6.27
N ASP A 150 -12.05 -8.28 -5.95
CA ASP A 150 -12.40 -7.26 -6.96
C ASP A 150 -11.15 -6.72 -7.65
N LEU A 151 -10.10 -6.43 -6.89
CA LEU A 151 -8.82 -5.97 -7.46
C LEU A 151 -8.23 -7.02 -8.43
N LYS A 152 -8.23 -8.29 -8.04
CA LYS A 152 -7.74 -9.38 -8.91
C LYS A 152 -8.52 -9.47 -10.21
N LYS A 153 -9.84 -9.34 -10.15
CA LYS A 153 -10.69 -9.33 -11.36
C LYS A 153 -10.34 -8.19 -12.30
N ARG A 154 -9.87 -7.06 -11.75
CA ARG A 154 -9.48 -5.88 -12.51
C ARG A 154 -8.05 -5.92 -13.04
N GLY A 155 -7.31 -7.01 -12.74
CA GLY A 155 -5.96 -7.20 -13.25
C GLY A 155 -4.84 -6.80 -12.31
N PHE A 156 -5.15 -6.42 -11.06
CA PHE A 156 -4.12 -6.12 -10.06
C PHE A 156 -3.40 -7.41 -9.63
N LYS A 157 -2.10 -7.28 -9.32
CA LYS A 157 -1.23 -8.38 -8.92
C LYS A 157 -0.65 -8.12 -7.52
N PHE A 158 -0.38 -9.18 -6.80
CA PHE A 158 0.09 -9.13 -5.40
C PHE A 158 -0.90 -8.42 -4.47
N THR A 159 -2.18 -8.51 -4.76
CA THR A 159 -3.26 -7.92 -3.97
C THR A 159 -4.07 -8.98 -3.26
N GLY A 160 -3.39 -9.89 -2.57
CA GLY A 160 -4.04 -10.87 -1.68
C GLY A 160 -4.69 -10.19 -0.48
N PRO A 161 -5.59 -10.89 0.25
CA PRO A 161 -6.36 -10.26 1.32
C PRO A 161 -5.52 -9.74 2.49
N VAL A 162 -4.34 -10.32 2.74
CA VAL A 162 -3.42 -9.84 3.79
C VAL A 162 -2.78 -8.51 3.39
N ALA A 163 -2.26 -8.41 2.16
CA ALA A 163 -1.70 -7.16 1.63
C ALA A 163 -2.77 -6.08 1.52
N VAL A 164 -3.98 -6.45 1.11
CA VAL A 164 -5.11 -5.50 0.99
C VAL A 164 -5.53 -4.98 2.35
N LEU A 165 -5.57 -5.81 3.40
CA LEU A 165 -5.86 -5.32 4.75
C LEU A 165 -4.79 -4.32 5.22
N ALA A 166 -3.51 -4.63 5.01
CA ALA A 166 -2.42 -3.70 5.33
C ALA A 166 -2.59 -2.37 4.60
N PHE A 167 -2.99 -2.41 3.33
CA PHE A 167 -3.29 -1.22 2.54
C PHE A 167 -4.48 -0.42 3.12
N LEU A 168 -5.57 -1.10 3.48
CA LEU A 168 -6.75 -0.45 4.06
C LEU A 168 -6.41 0.24 5.38
N GLN A 169 -5.60 -0.39 6.22
CA GLN A 169 -5.12 0.17 7.48
C GLN A 169 -4.26 1.40 7.23
N ALA A 170 -3.31 1.30 6.34
CA ALA A 170 -2.37 2.39 6.05
C ALA A 170 -3.08 3.59 5.40
N ALA A 171 -4.04 3.35 4.53
CA ALA A 171 -4.80 4.41 3.83
C ALA A 171 -5.94 5.01 4.67
N GLY A 172 -6.15 4.50 5.88
CA GLY A 172 -7.13 5.07 6.81
C GLY A 172 -8.58 4.68 6.55
N LEU A 173 -8.84 3.68 5.68
CA LEU A 173 -10.18 3.14 5.50
C LEU A 173 -10.60 2.33 6.72
N VAL A 174 -9.62 1.72 7.38
CA VAL A 174 -9.78 0.97 8.62
C VAL A 174 -8.80 1.54 9.64
N ASP A 175 -9.29 1.89 10.81
CA ASP A 175 -8.46 2.38 11.91
C ASP A 175 -8.24 1.22 12.89
N ASP A 176 -7.05 0.64 12.83
CA ASP A 176 -6.61 -0.48 13.66
C ASP A 176 -5.47 -0.08 14.60
N HIS A 177 -5.39 1.18 14.98
CA HIS A 177 -4.48 1.61 16.06
C HIS A 177 -4.84 0.85 17.34
N GLU A 178 -3.83 0.42 18.08
CA GLU A 178 -4.07 -0.15 19.41
C GLU A 178 -4.82 0.86 20.28
N ASN A 179 -5.71 0.36 21.16
CA ASN A 179 -6.62 1.20 21.94
C ASN A 179 -5.91 2.30 22.75
N ASP A 180 -4.69 2.03 23.21
CA ASP A 180 -3.88 2.97 23.99
C ASP A 180 -2.76 3.62 23.16
N CYS A 181 -2.82 3.52 21.85
CA CYS A 181 -1.88 4.16 20.92
C CYS A 181 -2.27 5.62 20.71
N GLU A 182 -1.28 6.54 20.82
CA GLU A 182 -1.47 7.97 20.63
C GLU A 182 -1.04 8.44 19.24
#